data_c70f8259dd4c72b02dd9a44c181b3e46
#
_entry.id   c70f8259dd4c72b02dd9a44c181b3e46
#
_cell.length_a   1.000
_cell.length_b   1.000
_cell.length_c   1.000
_cell.angle_alpha   90.00
_cell.angle_beta   90.00
_cell.angle_gamma   90.00
#
_symmetry.space_group_name_H-M   'P 1'
#
loop_
_entity.id
_entity.type
_entity.pdbx_description
1 polymer ?
#
loop_
_entity_poly.entity_id
_entity_poly.type
_entity_poly.pdbx_seq_one_letter_code
_entity_poly.pdbx_strand_id
1 'polypeptide(L)'
;MANGNLVKVLIHTDVTKYLEFKSVDGSFVLNSSRVEKVPATDWEALRSPLMGLFEKRRAAKFLSYCQQYNPMDSSTWQQRDLDRMTMYELYQAYGLQPMTVDFLGHAVALHRDDQYWAQPAKATVMKIKLYYESIMRYEGLTSPYIYPLYGLGELPQAFARLSAVHGGTYMLDKAGLEVEYDEAGVYSGVRCGEEFVKSKFVVGDPSYFRERVIKTGQVVRAMCILNHPIPGTGDVGSVQMILPQKQVGRKSDVYVFCCSAAHNVAPKNTWLAFVSTTVETGNPEAELECGMSLLGGVQEKFVEVVDVFEPLDDGKTDKVFISKGYDATSHFETEINDVLDMYERITGKTLDLEKSKDLTQQD
;
A
#
# COMPACT_ATOMS: atom_id res chain seq x y z
N MET A 1 4.74 4.47 0.23
CA MET A 1 5.11 5.83 -0.25
C MET A 1 6.18 6.43 0.64
N ALA A 2 7.09 7.26 0.10
CA ALA A 2 8.25 7.80 0.82
C ALA A 2 7.90 8.76 1.99
N ASN A 3 6.68 9.29 2.01
CA ASN A 3 6.12 10.09 3.13
C ASN A 3 4.91 9.42 3.80
N GLY A 4 4.66 8.13 3.50
CA GLY A 4 3.52 7.37 4.03
C GLY A 4 3.65 7.00 5.50
N ASN A 5 2.57 6.52 6.08
CA ASN A 5 2.52 6.14 7.49
C ASN A 5 3.54 5.06 7.86
N LEU A 6 3.84 4.12 6.96
CA LEU A 6 4.89 3.13 7.21
C LEU A 6 6.24 3.82 7.51
N VAL A 7 6.66 4.78 6.66
CA VAL A 7 7.94 5.49 6.87
C VAL A 7 7.93 6.27 8.19
N LYS A 8 6.79 6.89 8.54
CA LYS A 8 6.64 7.57 9.83
C LYS A 8 6.77 6.61 11.02
N VAL A 9 6.18 5.41 10.92
CA VAL A 9 6.32 4.36 11.95
C VAL A 9 7.77 3.87 12.03
N LEU A 10 8.45 3.64 10.91
CA LEU A 10 9.86 3.24 10.90
C LEU A 10 10.75 4.27 11.59
N ILE A 11 10.51 5.56 11.36
CA ILE A 11 11.25 6.65 12.01
C ILE A 11 10.88 6.73 13.50
N HIS A 12 9.59 6.66 13.83
CA HIS A 12 9.12 6.74 15.22
C HIS A 12 9.68 5.62 16.10
N THR A 13 9.80 4.42 15.56
CA THR A 13 10.32 3.23 16.26
C THR A 13 11.83 3.11 16.21
N ASP A 14 12.52 4.00 15.50
CA ASP A 14 13.99 3.95 15.29
C ASP A 14 14.48 2.62 14.64
N VAL A 15 13.60 1.92 13.95
CA VAL A 15 13.94 0.68 13.24
C VAL A 15 14.71 0.94 11.95
N THR A 16 14.70 2.17 11.48
CA THR A 16 15.41 2.63 10.28
C THR A 16 16.91 2.33 10.30
N LYS A 17 17.53 2.25 11.47
CA LYS A 17 18.95 1.87 11.63
C LYS A 17 19.27 0.43 11.21
N TYR A 18 18.25 -0.40 11.00
CA TYR A 18 18.40 -1.80 10.55
C TYR A 18 17.96 -2.00 9.11
N LEU A 19 17.54 -0.95 8.42
CA LEU A 19 16.92 -1.02 7.10
C LEU A 19 17.56 -0.05 6.13
N GLU A 20 17.70 -0.50 4.89
CA GLU A 20 18.09 0.34 3.77
C GLU A 20 16.98 0.35 2.73
N PHE A 21 16.69 1.51 2.15
CA PHE A 21 15.68 1.68 1.12
C PHE A 21 16.28 2.29 -0.14
N LYS A 22 15.76 1.87 -1.26
CA LYS A 22 16.03 2.47 -2.56
C LYS A 22 14.72 2.97 -3.18
N SER A 23 14.78 4.08 -3.92
CA SER A 23 13.66 4.55 -4.72
C SER A 23 13.28 3.51 -5.79
N VAL A 24 11.99 3.36 -6.04
CA VAL A 24 11.49 2.70 -7.24
C VAL A 24 11.74 3.63 -8.41
N ASP A 25 12.35 3.13 -9.49
CA ASP A 25 12.85 3.97 -10.59
C ASP A 25 11.73 4.59 -11.43
N GLY A 26 10.54 3.98 -11.46
CA GLY A 26 9.41 4.55 -12.19
C GLY A 26 8.04 4.09 -11.70
N SER A 27 7.10 5.04 -11.70
CA SER A 27 5.67 4.78 -11.56
C SER A 27 5.01 4.88 -12.93
N PHE A 28 4.18 3.90 -13.28
CA PHE A 28 3.54 3.79 -14.59
C PHE A 28 2.05 3.52 -14.45
N VAL A 29 1.33 3.84 -15.49
CA VAL A 29 -0.11 3.56 -15.61
C VAL A 29 -0.43 3.05 -16.99
N LEU A 30 -1.35 2.08 -17.09
CA LEU A 30 -1.91 1.68 -18.37
C LEU A 30 -2.95 2.72 -18.80
N ASN A 31 -2.75 3.30 -19.99
CA ASN A 31 -3.66 4.26 -20.58
C ASN A 31 -3.86 3.95 -22.07
N SER A 32 -5.09 3.68 -22.51
CA SER A 32 -5.41 3.38 -23.89
C SER A 32 -4.49 2.32 -24.52
N SER A 33 -4.26 1.23 -23.80
CA SER A 33 -3.39 0.10 -24.17
C SER A 33 -1.89 0.44 -24.27
N ARG A 34 -1.45 1.57 -23.72
CA ARG A 34 -0.04 1.96 -23.64
C ARG A 34 0.40 2.10 -22.18
N VAL A 35 1.63 1.68 -21.93
CA VAL A 35 2.29 1.93 -20.63
C VAL A 35 2.86 3.34 -20.67
N GLU A 36 2.33 4.20 -19.82
CA GLU A 36 2.73 5.61 -19.75
C GLU A 36 3.33 5.91 -18.36
N LYS A 37 4.46 6.63 -18.36
CA LYS A 37 5.09 7.06 -17.10
C LYS A 37 4.22 8.10 -16.39
N VAL A 38 4.00 7.92 -15.10
CA VAL A 38 3.41 8.95 -14.24
C VAL A 38 4.47 10.02 -13.99
N PRO A 39 4.21 11.29 -14.36
CA PRO A 39 5.19 12.35 -14.22
C PRO A 39 5.58 12.58 -12.76
N ALA A 40 6.88 12.65 -12.47
CA ALA A 40 7.42 13.01 -11.16
C ALA A 40 7.85 14.47 -11.07
N THR A 41 8.01 15.16 -12.23
CA THR A 41 8.42 16.56 -12.30
C THR A 41 7.49 17.36 -13.22
N ASP A 42 7.46 18.68 -13.05
CA ASP A 42 6.70 19.59 -13.94
C ASP A 42 7.12 19.46 -15.40
N TRP A 43 8.40 19.23 -15.64
CA TRP A 43 8.94 19.02 -16.98
C TRP A 43 8.41 17.73 -17.63
N GLU A 44 8.38 16.63 -16.86
CA GLU A 44 7.77 15.38 -17.32
C GLU A 44 6.26 15.56 -17.55
N ALA A 45 5.56 16.29 -16.68
CA ALA A 45 4.14 16.58 -16.82
C ALA A 45 3.83 17.36 -18.11
N LEU A 46 4.67 18.34 -18.46
CA LEU A 46 4.50 19.09 -19.72
C LEU A 46 4.67 18.22 -20.96
N ARG A 47 5.55 17.24 -20.94
CA ARG A 47 5.83 16.32 -22.06
C ARG A 47 4.96 15.08 -22.07
N SER A 48 4.35 14.74 -20.95
CA SER A 48 3.53 13.52 -20.83
C SER A 48 2.39 13.51 -21.88
N PRO A 49 2.16 12.39 -22.57
CA PRO A 49 1.05 12.23 -23.50
C PRO A 49 -0.29 11.95 -22.81
N LEU A 50 -0.30 11.79 -21.48
CA LEU A 50 -1.50 11.43 -20.70
C LEU A 50 -2.66 12.43 -20.85
N MET A 51 -2.37 13.69 -21.17
CA MET A 51 -3.37 14.75 -21.23
C MET A 51 -3.07 15.77 -22.34
N GLY A 52 -4.14 16.31 -22.95
CA GLY A 52 -4.03 17.46 -23.85
C GLY A 52 -3.70 18.76 -23.11
N LEU A 53 -3.28 19.80 -23.85
CA LEU A 53 -2.77 21.07 -23.29
C LEU A 53 -3.76 21.76 -22.33
N PHE A 54 -5.04 21.84 -22.71
CA PHE A 54 -6.06 22.48 -21.87
C PHE A 54 -6.36 21.65 -20.61
N GLU A 55 -6.33 20.33 -20.75
CA GLU A 55 -6.53 19.42 -19.63
C GLU A 55 -5.36 19.50 -18.63
N LYS A 56 -4.13 19.59 -19.11
CA LYS A 56 -2.95 19.82 -18.27
C LYS A 56 -3.09 21.07 -17.39
N ARG A 57 -3.64 22.17 -17.95
CA ARG A 57 -3.90 23.38 -17.17
C ARG A 57 -4.94 23.18 -16.08
N ARG A 58 -6.02 22.43 -16.37
CA ARG A 58 -7.05 22.11 -15.37
C ARG A 58 -6.51 21.21 -14.29
N ALA A 59 -5.82 20.15 -14.70
CA ALA A 59 -5.15 19.23 -13.77
C ALA A 59 -4.13 19.96 -12.88
N ALA A 60 -3.30 20.83 -13.44
CA ALA A 60 -2.32 21.61 -12.67
C ALA A 60 -2.98 22.51 -11.61
N LYS A 61 -4.10 23.18 -11.94
CA LYS A 61 -4.85 23.97 -10.94
C LYS A 61 -5.42 23.10 -9.82
N PHE A 62 -5.98 21.95 -10.18
CA PHE A 62 -6.50 20.99 -9.21
C PHE A 62 -5.41 20.45 -8.30
N LEU A 63 -4.28 20.03 -8.87
CA LEU A 63 -3.15 19.49 -8.13
C LEU A 63 -2.51 20.54 -7.22
N SER A 64 -2.38 21.79 -7.68
CA SER A 64 -1.92 22.91 -6.84
C SER A 64 -2.87 23.16 -5.65
N TYR A 65 -4.17 23.04 -5.87
CA TYR A 65 -5.14 23.09 -4.77
C TYR A 65 -4.92 21.96 -3.76
N CYS A 66 -4.77 20.71 -4.22
CA CYS A 66 -4.52 19.57 -3.34
C CYS A 66 -3.23 19.72 -2.51
N GLN A 67 -2.16 20.24 -3.11
CA GLN A 67 -0.90 20.51 -2.42
C GLN A 67 -1.03 21.56 -1.32
N GLN A 68 -1.76 22.65 -1.61
CA GLN A 68 -1.93 23.78 -0.68
C GLN A 68 -2.97 23.49 0.40
N TYR A 69 -3.88 22.55 0.19
CA TYR A 69 -4.94 22.24 1.13
C TYR A 69 -4.39 21.81 2.48
N ASN A 70 -4.83 22.51 3.55
CA ASN A 70 -4.53 22.16 4.93
C ASN A 70 -5.85 22.04 5.70
N PRO A 71 -6.22 20.88 6.23
CA PRO A 71 -7.47 20.70 6.97
C PRO A 71 -7.57 21.54 8.23
N MET A 72 -6.44 22.01 8.78
CA MET A 72 -6.38 22.85 9.98
C MET A 72 -6.36 24.35 9.67
N ASP A 73 -6.30 24.74 8.39
CA ASP A 73 -6.25 26.13 7.96
C ASP A 73 -7.31 26.43 6.88
N SER A 74 -8.42 27.01 7.30
CA SER A 74 -9.55 27.33 6.42
C SER A 74 -9.22 28.33 5.30
N SER A 75 -8.13 29.11 5.42
CA SER A 75 -7.69 30.02 4.36
C SER A 75 -7.27 29.26 3.08
N THR A 76 -6.86 28.00 3.22
CA THR A 76 -6.44 27.12 2.12
C THR A 76 -7.60 26.41 1.41
N TRP A 77 -8.81 26.46 1.96
CA TRP A 77 -9.96 25.68 1.47
C TRP A 77 -10.59 26.26 0.21
N GLN A 78 -10.30 27.52 -0.13
CA GLN A 78 -10.90 28.22 -1.26
C GLN A 78 -12.46 28.17 -1.22
N GLN A 79 -13.05 28.36 -0.04
CA GLN A 79 -14.49 28.29 0.22
C GLN A 79 -15.13 26.92 -0.09
N ARG A 80 -14.37 25.83 -0.05
CA ARG A 80 -14.85 24.48 -0.26
C ARG A 80 -14.76 23.66 1.02
N ASP A 81 -15.90 23.16 1.49
CA ASP A 81 -15.98 22.24 2.62
C ASP A 81 -15.81 20.79 2.09
N LEU A 82 -14.60 20.27 2.14
CA LEU A 82 -14.28 18.92 1.63
C LEU A 82 -14.81 17.78 2.51
N ASP A 83 -15.32 18.07 3.70
CA ASP A 83 -16.00 17.07 4.53
C ASP A 83 -17.45 16.84 4.05
N ARG A 84 -18.01 17.78 3.28
CA ARG A 84 -19.37 17.71 2.72
C ARG A 84 -19.40 17.53 1.20
N MET A 85 -18.48 18.18 0.49
CA MET A 85 -18.36 18.11 -0.96
C MET A 85 -17.85 16.73 -1.37
N THR A 86 -18.54 16.07 -2.30
CA THR A 86 -18.11 14.80 -2.86
C THR A 86 -16.89 14.98 -3.77
N MET A 87 -16.14 13.90 -3.97
CA MET A 87 -15.01 13.94 -4.89
C MET A 87 -15.45 14.21 -6.34
N TYR A 88 -16.60 13.68 -6.73
CA TYR A 88 -17.20 13.96 -8.05
C TYR A 88 -17.45 15.46 -8.25
N GLU A 89 -18.11 16.13 -7.29
CA GLU A 89 -18.37 17.57 -7.35
C GLU A 89 -17.07 18.38 -7.42
N LEU A 90 -16.05 17.97 -6.69
CA LEU A 90 -14.74 18.63 -6.73
C LEU A 90 -14.08 18.48 -8.11
N TYR A 91 -14.10 17.31 -8.72
CA TYR A 91 -13.59 17.10 -10.09
C TYR A 91 -14.36 17.95 -11.12
N GLN A 92 -15.67 18.02 -10.99
CA GLN A 92 -16.51 18.86 -11.87
C GLN A 92 -16.20 20.35 -11.69
N ALA A 93 -15.95 20.82 -10.47
CA ALA A 93 -15.60 22.23 -10.19
C ALA A 93 -14.28 22.65 -10.89
N TYR A 94 -13.38 21.71 -11.16
CA TYR A 94 -12.15 21.94 -11.94
C TYR A 94 -12.30 21.59 -13.44
N GLY A 95 -13.45 21.05 -13.86
CA GLY A 95 -13.74 20.68 -15.25
C GLY A 95 -12.84 19.56 -15.77
N LEU A 96 -12.43 18.61 -14.92
CA LEU A 96 -11.55 17.51 -15.29
C LEU A 96 -12.28 16.49 -16.16
N GLN A 97 -11.57 15.98 -17.16
CA GLN A 97 -12.08 14.94 -18.06
C GLN A 97 -12.04 13.56 -17.42
N PRO A 98 -12.90 12.60 -17.81
CA PRO A 98 -12.97 11.26 -17.23
C PRO A 98 -11.62 10.52 -17.17
N MET A 99 -10.82 10.57 -18.24
CA MET A 99 -9.49 9.93 -18.25
C MET A 99 -8.52 10.55 -17.22
N THR A 100 -8.59 11.86 -17.02
CA THR A 100 -7.81 12.57 -16.00
C THR A 100 -8.26 12.17 -14.60
N VAL A 101 -9.57 12.06 -14.40
CA VAL A 101 -10.16 11.62 -13.13
C VAL A 101 -9.74 10.18 -12.79
N ASP A 102 -9.82 9.26 -13.76
CA ASP A 102 -9.36 7.88 -13.60
C ASP A 102 -7.86 7.85 -13.23
N PHE A 103 -7.03 8.58 -13.95
CA PHE A 103 -5.60 8.69 -13.68
C PHE A 103 -5.32 9.21 -12.25
N LEU A 104 -5.97 10.32 -11.85
CA LEU A 104 -5.78 10.93 -10.54
C LEU A 104 -6.30 10.04 -9.40
N GLY A 105 -7.42 9.36 -9.63
CA GLY A 105 -8.03 8.47 -8.64
C GLY A 105 -7.24 7.19 -8.40
N HIS A 106 -6.83 6.51 -9.47
CA HIS A 106 -6.19 5.19 -9.38
C HIS A 106 -4.66 5.26 -9.30
N ALA A 107 -4.01 6.06 -10.15
CA ALA A 107 -2.54 6.11 -10.19
C ALA A 107 -1.91 7.09 -9.19
N VAL A 108 -2.65 8.11 -8.72
CA VAL A 108 -2.13 9.11 -7.77
C VAL A 108 -2.74 8.95 -6.39
N ALA A 109 -4.08 8.91 -6.27
CA ALA A 109 -4.75 8.73 -4.98
C ALA A 109 -4.87 7.27 -4.54
N LEU A 110 -4.54 6.30 -5.39
CA LEU A 110 -4.50 4.86 -5.10
C LEU A 110 -5.84 4.31 -4.59
N HIS A 111 -6.95 4.74 -5.22
CA HIS A 111 -8.25 4.11 -5.02
C HIS A 111 -8.32 2.82 -5.84
N ARG A 112 -8.98 1.81 -5.30
CA ARG A 112 -9.09 0.46 -5.89
C ARG A 112 -10.29 0.31 -6.80
N ASP A 113 -11.27 1.22 -6.65
CA ASP A 113 -12.52 1.29 -7.40
C ASP A 113 -13.04 2.73 -7.43
N ASP A 114 -14.18 2.96 -8.11
CA ASP A 114 -14.78 4.29 -8.27
C ASP A 114 -15.72 4.72 -7.13
N GLN A 115 -15.90 3.93 -6.09
CA GLN A 115 -16.83 4.28 -5.00
C GLN A 115 -16.43 5.59 -4.29
N TYR A 116 -15.15 5.94 -4.32
CA TYR A 116 -14.64 7.19 -3.74
C TYR A 116 -15.25 8.46 -4.37
N TRP A 117 -15.82 8.38 -5.57
CA TRP A 117 -16.45 9.53 -6.23
C TRP A 117 -17.61 10.10 -5.43
N ALA A 118 -18.40 9.24 -4.79
CA ALA A 118 -19.53 9.61 -3.96
C ALA A 118 -19.15 9.93 -2.49
N GLN A 119 -17.88 9.75 -2.14
CA GLN A 119 -17.38 10.00 -0.79
C GLN A 119 -16.90 11.47 -0.63
N PRO A 120 -16.82 11.98 0.60
CA PRO A 120 -16.23 13.29 0.89
C PRO A 120 -14.84 13.44 0.28
N ALA A 121 -14.59 14.57 -0.38
CA ALA A 121 -13.37 14.80 -1.16
C ALA A 121 -12.09 14.87 -0.33
N LYS A 122 -12.19 15.18 0.95
CA LYS A 122 -11.05 15.37 1.86
C LYS A 122 -10.09 14.20 1.85
N ALA A 123 -10.59 12.98 1.98
CA ALA A 123 -9.75 11.77 2.03
C ALA A 123 -8.91 11.63 0.74
N THR A 124 -9.53 11.83 -0.42
CA THR A 124 -8.85 11.74 -1.72
C THR A 124 -7.84 12.89 -1.91
N VAL A 125 -8.21 14.11 -1.55
CA VAL A 125 -7.29 15.26 -1.60
C VAL A 125 -6.05 15.02 -0.72
N MET A 126 -6.22 14.47 0.47
CA MET A 126 -5.09 14.10 1.35
C MET A 126 -4.21 12.98 0.76
N LYS A 127 -4.79 12.00 0.07
CA LYS A 127 -4.02 10.96 -0.64
C LYS A 127 -3.20 11.55 -1.80
N ILE A 128 -3.80 12.44 -2.60
CA ILE A 128 -3.10 13.16 -3.67
C ILE A 128 -1.95 14.01 -3.10
N LYS A 129 -2.20 14.72 -2.00
CA LYS A 129 -1.18 15.48 -1.29
C LYS A 129 -0.03 14.59 -0.82
N LEU A 130 -0.33 13.44 -0.21
CA LEU A 130 0.67 12.46 0.23
C LEU A 130 1.54 11.96 -0.93
N TYR A 131 0.94 11.72 -2.11
CA TYR A 131 1.68 11.32 -3.31
C TYR A 131 2.74 12.38 -3.69
N TYR A 132 2.34 13.66 -3.73
CA TYR A 132 3.24 14.77 -4.01
C TYR A 132 4.33 14.94 -2.96
N GLU A 133 3.97 14.94 -1.68
CA GLU A 133 4.92 15.04 -0.58
C GLU A 133 5.92 13.87 -0.60
N SER A 134 5.51 12.70 -1.08
CA SER A 134 6.38 11.54 -1.22
C SER A 134 7.41 11.72 -2.33
N ILE A 135 7.03 12.30 -3.48
CA ILE A 135 7.99 12.63 -4.56
C ILE A 135 8.98 13.71 -4.09
N MET A 136 8.52 14.69 -3.33
CA MET A 136 9.35 15.80 -2.87
C MET A 136 10.16 15.48 -1.61
N ARG A 137 10.01 14.27 -1.05
CA ARG A 137 10.63 13.89 0.22
C ARG A 137 12.16 13.88 0.17
N TYR A 138 12.71 13.37 -0.93
CA TYR A 138 14.14 13.28 -1.16
C TYR A 138 14.49 13.82 -2.54
N GLU A 139 15.62 14.47 -2.66
CA GLU A 139 16.10 15.00 -3.94
C GLU A 139 16.37 13.86 -4.93
N GLY A 140 15.96 14.05 -6.17
CA GLY A 140 16.20 13.10 -7.26
C GLY A 140 15.27 11.90 -7.31
N LEU A 141 14.18 11.85 -6.52
CA LEU A 141 13.17 10.81 -6.66
C LEU A 141 12.46 10.90 -8.02
N THR A 142 12.30 9.76 -8.67
CA THR A 142 11.60 9.59 -9.95
C THR A 142 10.23 8.95 -9.80
N SER A 143 9.88 8.56 -8.57
CA SER A 143 8.56 8.06 -8.18
C SER A 143 8.31 8.31 -6.68
N PRO A 144 7.07 8.24 -6.18
CA PRO A 144 6.77 8.41 -4.75
C PRO A 144 7.10 7.18 -3.92
N TYR A 145 7.57 6.10 -4.53
CA TYR A 145 7.73 4.81 -3.88
C TYR A 145 9.19 4.53 -3.53
N ILE A 146 9.36 3.94 -2.35
CA ILE A 146 10.62 3.33 -1.91
C ILE A 146 10.39 1.85 -1.62
N TYR A 147 11.43 1.04 -1.78
CA TYR A 147 11.40 -0.39 -1.57
C TYR A 147 12.66 -0.83 -0.81
N PRO A 148 12.57 -1.78 0.15
CA PRO A 148 13.73 -2.26 0.88
C PRO A 148 14.79 -2.83 -0.06
N LEU A 149 16.06 -2.52 0.21
CA LEU A 149 17.17 -2.84 -0.70
C LEU A 149 17.35 -4.35 -0.89
N TYR A 150 17.06 -5.17 0.12
CA TYR A 150 17.16 -6.63 0.07
C TYR A 150 15.80 -7.33 0.09
N GLY A 151 14.72 -6.59 -0.21
CA GLY A 151 13.37 -7.10 -0.31
C GLY A 151 12.54 -6.95 0.95
N LEU A 152 11.24 -7.26 0.82
CA LEU A 152 10.24 -7.01 1.88
C LEU A 152 10.49 -7.80 3.16
N GLY A 153 11.19 -8.94 3.08
CA GLY A 153 11.53 -9.75 4.26
C GLY A 153 12.39 -9.03 5.29
N GLU A 154 13.07 -7.94 4.91
CA GLU A 154 13.85 -7.13 5.85
C GLU A 154 12.99 -6.41 6.87
N LEU A 155 11.76 -6.00 6.53
CA LEU A 155 10.86 -5.31 7.45
C LEU A 155 10.56 -6.16 8.70
N PRO A 156 10.03 -7.39 8.61
CA PRO A 156 9.80 -8.22 9.78
C PRO A 156 11.10 -8.57 10.52
N GLN A 157 12.22 -8.77 9.83
CA GLN A 157 13.51 -9.05 10.47
C GLN A 157 14.01 -7.86 11.30
N ALA A 158 13.89 -6.64 10.79
CA ALA A 158 14.29 -5.43 11.51
C ALA A 158 13.40 -5.19 12.75
N PHE A 159 12.09 -5.38 12.65
CA PHE A 159 11.19 -5.29 13.79
C PHE A 159 11.42 -6.43 14.79
N ALA A 160 11.72 -7.65 14.34
CA ALA A 160 12.09 -8.75 15.21
C ALA A 160 13.36 -8.42 16.01
N ARG A 161 14.39 -7.86 15.36
CA ARG A 161 15.59 -7.40 16.02
C ARG A 161 15.31 -6.30 17.04
N LEU A 162 14.52 -5.30 16.68
CA LEU A 162 14.14 -4.22 17.60
C LEU A 162 13.35 -4.75 18.80
N SER A 163 12.40 -5.65 18.56
CA SER A 163 11.64 -6.31 19.64
C SER A 163 12.56 -7.07 20.60
N ALA A 164 13.55 -7.80 20.07
CA ALA A 164 14.52 -8.53 20.89
C ALA A 164 15.37 -7.59 21.77
N VAL A 165 15.73 -6.40 21.27
CA VAL A 165 16.44 -5.36 22.04
C VAL A 165 15.61 -4.92 23.25
N HIS A 166 14.27 -4.91 23.12
CA HIS A 166 13.33 -4.59 24.20
C HIS A 166 12.86 -5.82 25.01
N GLY A 167 13.55 -6.95 24.89
CA GLY A 167 13.27 -8.17 25.65
C GLY A 167 12.21 -9.08 25.05
N GLY A 168 11.79 -8.84 23.80
CA GLY A 168 10.89 -9.74 23.07
C GLY A 168 11.56 -11.08 22.76
N THR A 169 10.81 -12.18 22.89
CA THR A 169 11.27 -13.53 22.59
C THR A 169 10.58 -14.04 21.33
N TYR A 170 11.38 -14.53 20.37
CA TYR A 170 10.89 -15.19 19.16
C TYR A 170 11.08 -16.69 19.29
N MET A 171 10.00 -17.44 19.08
CA MET A 171 10.00 -18.90 19.08
C MET A 171 9.50 -19.34 17.68
N LEU A 172 10.43 -19.79 16.85
CA LEU A 172 10.13 -20.27 15.50
C LEU A 172 9.78 -21.75 15.53
N ASP A 173 9.17 -22.24 14.43
CA ASP A 173 8.81 -23.63 14.24
C ASP A 173 7.92 -24.21 15.36
N LYS A 174 6.94 -23.42 15.80
CA LYS A 174 5.92 -23.81 16.76
C LYS A 174 4.61 -24.13 16.05
N ALA A 175 4.42 -25.39 15.69
CA ALA A 175 3.18 -25.90 15.12
C ALA A 175 2.14 -26.18 16.20
N GLY A 176 0.85 -26.19 15.83
CA GLY A 176 -0.24 -26.58 16.73
C GLY A 176 -0.47 -25.60 17.87
N LEU A 177 -0.35 -24.29 17.58
CA LEU A 177 -0.71 -23.24 18.53
C LEU A 177 -2.20 -23.21 18.76
N GLU A 178 -2.62 -23.24 20.02
CA GLU A 178 -4.01 -23.13 20.46
C GLU A 178 -4.17 -21.94 21.40
N VAL A 179 -5.20 -21.13 21.14
CA VAL A 179 -5.55 -19.99 21.99
C VAL A 179 -6.51 -20.46 23.06
N GLU A 180 -6.18 -20.25 24.31
CA GLU A 180 -7.01 -20.65 25.44
C GLU A 180 -7.77 -19.47 26.06
N TYR A 181 -8.98 -19.76 26.54
CA TYR A 181 -9.89 -18.80 27.15
C TYR A 181 -10.25 -19.23 28.56
N ASP A 182 -10.58 -18.28 29.40
CA ASP A 182 -11.13 -18.54 30.72
C ASP A 182 -12.65 -18.87 30.66
N GLU A 183 -13.25 -19.13 31.83
CA GLU A 183 -14.69 -19.46 31.95
C GLU A 183 -15.61 -18.31 31.49
N ALA A 184 -15.11 -17.07 31.43
CA ALA A 184 -15.82 -15.90 30.94
C ALA A 184 -15.64 -15.67 29.43
N GLY A 185 -14.85 -16.52 28.74
CA GLY A 185 -14.55 -16.39 27.32
C GLY A 185 -13.48 -15.34 27.02
N VAL A 186 -12.73 -14.89 28.02
CA VAL A 186 -11.62 -13.95 27.86
C VAL A 186 -10.32 -14.72 27.65
N TYR A 187 -9.46 -14.22 26.79
CA TYR A 187 -8.15 -14.79 26.52
C TYR A 187 -7.34 -15.02 27.81
N SER A 188 -6.79 -16.21 27.96
CA SER A 188 -5.97 -16.59 29.12
C SER A 188 -4.51 -16.89 28.78
N GLY A 189 -4.25 -17.41 27.60
CA GLY A 189 -2.90 -17.75 27.15
C GLY A 189 -2.87 -18.50 25.83
N VAL A 190 -1.68 -18.92 25.42
CA VAL A 190 -1.44 -19.75 24.22
C VAL A 190 -0.77 -21.03 24.65
N ARG A 191 -1.26 -22.16 24.14
CA ARG A 191 -0.67 -23.49 24.33
C ARG A 191 0.00 -23.96 23.06
N CYS A 192 1.13 -24.62 23.21
CA CYS A 192 1.82 -25.35 22.15
C CYS A 192 2.29 -26.70 22.71
N GLY A 193 1.56 -27.77 22.44
CA GLY A 193 1.78 -29.06 23.08
C GLY A 193 1.66 -28.98 24.61
N GLU A 194 2.71 -29.31 25.35
CA GLU A 194 2.74 -29.21 26.80
C GLU A 194 3.09 -27.80 27.33
N GLU A 195 3.62 -26.94 26.48
CA GLU A 195 4.01 -25.57 26.83
C GLU A 195 2.78 -24.65 26.88
N PHE A 196 2.63 -23.88 27.96
CA PHE A 196 1.60 -22.86 28.09
C PHE A 196 2.22 -21.51 28.43
N VAL A 197 1.89 -20.49 27.62
CA VAL A 197 2.38 -19.12 27.80
C VAL A 197 1.20 -18.21 28.15
N LYS A 198 1.24 -17.66 29.34
CA LYS A 198 0.25 -16.68 29.81
C LYS A 198 0.64 -15.27 29.37
N SER A 199 -0.29 -14.53 28.80
CA SER A 199 -0.10 -13.11 28.49
C SER A 199 -1.40 -12.32 28.67
N LYS A 200 -1.32 -10.99 28.56
CA LYS A 200 -2.48 -10.10 28.80
C LYS A 200 -3.44 -10.06 27.61
N PHE A 201 -2.95 -10.29 26.42
CA PHE A 201 -3.69 -10.33 25.16
C PHE A 201 -2.92 -11.11 24.11
N VAL A 202 -3.57 -11.46 23.03
CA VAL A 202 -2.97 -12.09 21.85
C VAL A 202 -3.25 -11.25 20.63
N VAL A 203 -2.26 -11.16 19.75
CA VAL A 203 -2.38 -10.59 18.39
C VAL A 203 -2.07 -11.70 17.41
N GLY A 204 -2.89 -11.89 16.42
CA GLY A 204 -2.64 -12.92 15.44
C GLY A 204 -3.27 -12.67 14.07
N ASP A 205 -2.83 -13.47 13.13
CA ASP A 205 -3.32 -13.54 11.77
C ASP A 205 -4.68 -14.30 11.72
N PRO A 206 -5.55 -14.01 10.75
CA PRO A 206 -6.85 -14.69 10.59
C PRO A 206 -6.77 -16.22 10.54
N SER A 207 -5.65 -16.80 10.12
CA SER A 207 -5.49 -18.26 10.02
C SER A 207 -5.56 -18.99 11.35
N TYR A 208 -5.22 -18.30 12.46
CA TYR A 208 -5.33 -18.83 13.82
C TYR A 208 -6.74 -18.71 14.42
N PHE A 209 -7.64 -17.94 13.80
CA PHE A 209 -8.94 -17.57 14.37
C PHE A 209 -10.09 -17.75 13.38
N ARG A 210 -10.13 -18.86 12.68
CA ARG A 210 -11.06 -19.10 11.56
C ARG A 210 -12.53 -18.92 11.90
N GLU A 211 -12.93 -19.20 13.14
CA GLU A 211 -14.32 -19.05 13.61
C GLU A 211 -14.66 -17.60 14.00
N ARG A 212 -13.65 -16.70 14.02
CA ARG A 212 -13.79 -15.31 14.46
C ARG A 212 -13.56 -14.31 13.34
N VAL A 213 -13.48 -14.79 12.13
CA VAL A 213 -13.27 -13.97 10.94
C VAL A 213 -14.28 -14.32 9.87
N ILE A 214 -14.60 -13.37 9.02
CA ILE A 214 -15.45 -13.57 7.84
C ILE A 214 -14.61 -13.40 6.58
N LYS A 215 -14.78 -14.31 5.62
CA LYS A 215 -14.18 -14.19 4.30
C LYS A 215 -14.90 -13.09 3.52
N THR A 216 -14.17 -12.06 3.11
CA THR A 216 -14.70 -10.90 2.38
C THR A 216 -14.35 -10.94 0.88
N GLY A 217 -13.38 -11.76 0.47
CA GLY A 217 -12.98 -11.90 -0.92
C GLY A 217 -11.79 -12.81 -1.10
N GLN A 218 -11.18 -12.69 -2.26
CA GLN A 218 -9.91 -13.36 -2.61
C GLN A 218 -9.02 -12.42 -3.41
N VAL A 219 -7.73 -12.61 -3.27
CA VAL A 219 -6.68 -11.99 -4.09
C VAL A 219 -5.97 -13.07 -4.86
N VAL A 220 -5.75 -12.85 -6.15
CA VAL A 220 -4.86 -13.67 -6.96
C VAL A 220 -3.57 -12.91 -7.22
N ARG A 221 -2.44 -13.60 -7.10
CA ARG A 221 -1.10 -13.04 -7.32
C ARG A 221 -0.24 -14.01 -8.13
N ALA A 222 0.44 -13.47 -9.14
CA ALA A 222 1.50 -14.18 -9.84
C ALA A 222 2.85 -13.57 -9.49
N MET A 223 3.83 -14.41 -9.15
CA MET A 223 5.25 -14.06 -9.09
C MET A 223 5.91 -14.61 -10.35
N CYS A 224 6.62 -13.75 -11.08
CA CYS A 224 7.21 -14.07 -12.37
C CYS A 224 8.70 -13.77 -12.38
N ILE A 225 9.47 -14.65 -12.99
CA ILE A 225 10.90 -14.46 -13.24
C ILE A 225 11.08 -14.05 -14.70
N LEU A 226 11.74 -12.91 -14.92
CA LEU A 226 12.03 -12.38 -16.24
C LEU A 226 13.55 -12.26 -16.44
N ASN A 227 14.01 -12.32 -17.69
CA ASN A 227 15.41 -12.10 -18.09
C ASN A 227 15.59 -10.75 -18.81
N HIS A 228 14.62 -9.86 -18.73
CA HIS A 228 14.61 -8.53 -19.32
C HIS A 228 13.76 -7.58 -18.48
N PRO A 229 13.93 -6.25 -18.61
CA PRO A 229 13.04 -5.28 -18.00
C PRO A 229 11.63 -5.33 -18.64
N ILE A 230 10.62 -4.79 -17.95
CA ILE A 230 9.27 -4.72 -18.51
C ILE A 230 9.27 -3.83 -19.79
N PRO A 231 8.72 -4.30 -20.93
CA PRO A 231 8.66 -3.51 -22.13
C PRO A 231 7.92 -2.17 -21.95
N GLY A 232 8.42 -1.10 -22.58
CA GLY A 232 7.78 0.22 -22.52
C GLY A 232 8.09 1.03 -21.25
N THR A 233 8.93 0.54 -20.35
CA THR A 233 9.29 1.25 -19.12
C THR A 233 10.62 1.98 -19.17
N GLY A 234 11.30 2.00 -20.33
CA GLY A 234 12.61 2.66 -20.51
C GLY A 234 13.75 1.91 -19.83
N ASP A 235 13.64 0.59 -19.73
CA ASP A 235 14.65 -0.33 -19.19
C ASP A 235 15.09 -0.01 -17.75
N VAL A 236 14.19 0.59 -16.95
CA VAL A 236 14.48 0.90 -15.54
C VAL A 236 14.59 -0.37 -14.69
N GLY A 237 15.34 -0.28 -13.60
CA GLY A 237 15.62 -1.43 -12.71
C GLY A 237 14.46 -1.80 -11.79
N SER A 238 13.48 -0.91 -11.60
CA SER A 238 12.29 -1.17 -10.79
C SER A 238 11.08 -0.36 -11.26
N VAL A 239 9.91 -0.98 -11.20
CA VAL A 239 8.65 -0.47 -11.74
C VAL A 239 7.52 -0.70 -10.77
N GLN A 240 6.73 0.33 -10.53
CA GLN A 240 5.40 0.24 -9.98
C GLN A 240 4.41 0.62 -11.08
N MET A 241 3.47 -0.25 -11.43
CA MET A 241 2.49 0.00 -12.48
C MET A 241 1.08 -0.32 -12.00
N ILE A 242 0.13 0.53 -12.37
CA ILE A 242 -1.30 0.33 -12.08
C ILE A 242 -2.05 0.27 -13.41
N LEU A 243 -2.90 -0.74 -13.55
CA LEU A 243 -3.83 -0.90 -14.65
C LEU A 243 -5.22 -0.57 -14.11
N PRO A 244 -5.75 0.65 -14.34
CA PRO A 244 -7.06 1.04 -13.86
C PRO A 244 -8.14 0.12 -14.40
N GLN A 245 -9.11 -0.22 -13.57
CA GLN A 245 -10.19 -1.17 -13.83
C GLN A 245 -10.87 -0.98 -15.19
N LYS A 246 -11.17 0.27 -15.57
CA LYS A 246 -11.82 0.59 -16.86
C LYS A 246 -10.94 0.33 -18.06
N GLN A 247 -9.61 0.45 -17.92
CA GLN A 247 -8.66 0.20 -19.01
C GLN A 247 -8.56 -1.30 -19.35
N VAL A 248 -8.88 -2.15 -18.41
CA VAL A 248 -8.78 -3.61 -18.53
C VAL A 248 -10.14 -4.32 -18.46
N GLY A 249 -11.27 -3.56 -18.44
CA GLY A 249 -12.62 -4.10 -18.44
C GLY A 249 -12.99 -4.87 -17.17
N ARG A 250 -12.45 -4.44 -16.03
CA ARG A 250 -12.66 -5.08 -14.72
C ARG A 250 -13.38 -4.15 -13.74
N LYS A 251 -13.72 -4.67 -12.56
CA LYS A 251 -14.28 -3.90 -11.42
C LYS A 251 -13.20 -3.46 -10.43
N SER A 252 -12.02 -4.08 -10.51
CA SER A 252 -10.88 -3.81 -9.64
C SER A 252 -9.62 -3.57 -10.48
N ASP A 253 -8.72 -2.75 -9.98
CA ASP A 253 -7.43 -2.49 -10.62
C ASP A 253 -6.54 -3.72 -10.60
N VAL A 254 -5.59 -3.75 -11.55
CA VAL A 254 -4.49 -4.73 -11.56
C VAL A 254 -3.19 -4.00 -11.25
N TYR A 255 -2.42 -4.57 -10.36
CA TYR A 255 -1.15 -4.02 -9.88
C TYR A 255 0.01 -4.84 -10.41
N VAL A 256 1.04 -4.16 -10.91
CA VAL A 256 2.29 -4.77 -11.33
C VAL A 256 3.43 -4.10 -10.58
N PHE A 257 4.23 -4.88 -9.88
CA PHE A 257 5.48 -4.42 -9.28
C PHE A 257 6.63 -5.26 -9.84
N CYS A 258 7.73 -4.61 -10.20
CA CYS A 258 8.91 -5.31 -10.70
C CYS A 258 10.17 -4.72 -10.08
N CYS A 259 11.11 -5.57 -9.73
CA CYS A 259 12.43 -5.18 -9.23
C CYS A 259 13.51 -6.13 -9.75
N SER A 260 14.73 -5.62 -9.83
CA SER A 260 15.89 -6.33 -10.40
C SER A 260 17.04 -6.43 -9.39
N ALA A 261 18.20 -6.82 -9.86
CA ALA A 261 19.45 -6.78 -9.11
C ALA A 261 19.77 -5.40 -8.50
N ALA A 262 19.16 -4.31 -9.00
CA ALA A 262 19.30 -2.97 -8.45
C ALA A 262 18.79 -2.85 -7.00
N HIS A 263 17.92 -3.77 -6.57
CA HIS A 263 17.39 -3.90 -5.19
C HIS A 263 17.97 -5.09 -4.44
N ASN A 264 19.03 -5.72 -4.96
CA ASN A 264 19.69 -6.90 -4.38
C ASN A 264 18.76 -8.09 -4.11
N VAL A 265 17.65 -8.20 -4.84
CA VAL A 265 16.63 -9.27 -4.70
C VAL A 265 16.74 -10.33 -5.77
N ALA A 266 17.53 -10.09 -6.81
CA ALA A 266 17.72 -11.01 -7.93
C ALA A 266 19.16 -10.96 -8.45
N PRO A 267 19.64 -12.01 -9.15
CA PRO A 267 20.90 -11.97 -9.87
C PRO A 267 20.91 -10.92 -10.97
N LYS A 268 22.11 -10.56 -11.46
CA LYS A 268 22.23 -9.70 -12.63
C LYS A 268 21.46 -10.26 -13.82
N ASN A 269 20.84 -9.39 -14.60
CA ASN A 269 20.00 -9.76 -15.75
C ASN A 269 18.76 -10.60 -15.40
N THR A 270 18.28 -10.47 -14.17
CA THR A 270 17.03 -11.11 -13.71
C THR A 270 16.15 -10.05 -13.06
N TRP A 271 14.85 -10.13 -13.35
CA TRP A 271 13.81 -9.28 -12.76
C TRP A 271 12.75 -10.17 -12.11
N LEU A 272 12.28 -9.77 -10.95
CA LEU A 272 11.14 -10.37 -10.27
C LEU A 272 9.94 -9.45 -10.45
N ALA A 273 8.91 -9.95 -11.13
CA ALA A 273 7.68 -9.21 -11.35
C ALA A 273 6.52 -9.87 -10.59
N PHE A 274 5.67 -9.05 -10.00
CA PHE A 274 4.47 -9.45 -9.30
C PHE A 274 3.28 -8.83 -10.01
N VAL A 275 2.27 -9.65 -10.33
CA VAL A 275 0.98 -9.19 -10.87
C VAL A 275 -0.09 -9.62 -9.89
N SER A 276 -0.94 -8.70 -9.44
CA SER A 276 -1.97 -8.99 -8.44
C SER A 276 -3.26 -8.24 -8.72
N THR A 277 -4.38 -8.87 -8.39
CA THR A 277 -5.72 -8.27 -8.46
C THR A 277 -6.68 -8.96 -7.50
N THR A 278 -7.80 -8.29 -7.22
CA THR A 278 -8.93 -8.91 -6.52
C THR A 278 -9.63 -9.89 -7.45
N VAL A 279 -9.98 -11.07 -6.95
CA VAL A 279 -10.69 -12.11 -7.72
C VAL A 279 -12.15 -11.70 -7.93
N GLU A 280 -12.61 -11.74 -9.18
CA GLU A 280 -13.97 -11.39 -9.58
C GLU A 280 -14.73 -12.55 -10.23
N THR A 281 -14.02 -13.58 -10.67
CA THR A 281 -14.59 -14.71 -11.43
C THR A 281 -14.19 -16.07 -10.86
N GLY A 282 -14.73 -17.14 -11.43
CA GLY A 282 -14.34 -18.51 -11.09
C GLY A 282 -13.01 -18.97 -11.68
N ASN A 283 -12.30 -18.12 -12.44
CA ASN A 283 -10.97 -18.41 -13.02
C ASN A 283 -9.96 -17.32 -12.64
N PRO A 284 -9.45 -17.34 -11.39
CA PRO A 284 -8.58 -16.29 -10.87
C PRO A 284 -7.30 -16.09 -11.68
N GLU A 285 -6.69 -17.16 -12.18
CA GLU A 285 -5.45 -17.07 -12.94
C GLU A 285 -5.63 -16.30 -14.26
N ALA A 286 -6.74 -16.50 -14.96
CA ALA A 286 -7.04 -15.77 -16.19
C ALA A 286 -7.24 -14.25 -15.94
N GLU A 287 -7.58 -13.87 -14.72
CA GLU A 287 -7.74 -12.46 -14.35
C GLU A 287 -6.43 -11.67 -14.30
N LEU A 288 -5.30 -12.35 -14.24
CA LEU A 288 -3.96 -11.75 -14.29
C LEU A 288 -3.48 -11.48 -15.71
N GLU A 289 -4.13 -12.05 -16.75
CA GLU A 289 -3.63 -12.03 -18.12
C GLU A 289 -3.39 -10.62 -18.66
N CYS A 290 -4.24 -9.67 -18.30
CA CYS A 290 -4.06 -8.27 -18.72
C CYS A 290 -2.76 -7.64 -18.17
N GLY A 291 -2.33 -8.00 -16.95
CA GLY A 291 -1.06 -7.58 -16.38
C GLY A 291 0.11 -8.43 -16.91
N MET A 292 -0.10 -9.74 -17.04
CA MET A 292 0.90 -10.67 -17.54
C MET A 292 1.35 -10.36 -18.96
N SER A 293 0.42 -9.97 -19.83
CA SER A 293 0.71 -9.59 -21.23
C SER A 293 1.66 -8.41 -21.36
N LEU A 294 1.74 -7.54 -20.35
CA LEU A 294 2.66 -6.39 -20.33
C LEU A 294 4.09 -6.77 -19.92
N LEU A 295 4.28 -7.93 -19.30
CA LEU A 295 5.60 -8.35 -18.80
C LEU A 295 6.55 -8.77 -19.93
N GLY A 296 6.04 -9.13 -21.10
CA GLY A 296 6.83 -9.75 -22.17
C GLY A 296 7.07 -11.24 -21.92
N GLY A 297 8.28 -11.74 -22.22
CA GLY A 297 8.63 -13.16 -22.05
C GLY A 297 8.85 -13.53 -20.58
N VAL A 298 7.98 -14.35 -20.02
CA VAL A 298 8.12 -14.89 -18.64
C VAL A 298 8.88 -16.21 -18.66
N GLN A 299 9.93 -16.33 -17.85
CA GLN A 299 10.73 -17.56 -17.74
C GLN A 299 10.03 -18.60 -16.85
N GLU A 300 9.60 -18.16 -15.67
CA GLU A 300 8.91 -18.98 -14.66
C GLU A 300 7.77 -18.17 -14.04
N LYS A 301 6.67 -18.82 -13.72
CA LYS A 301 5.49 -18.24 -13.11
C LYS A 301 4.98 -19.09 -11.96
N PHE A 302 4.71 -18.46 -10.83
CA PHE A 302 4.08 -19.05 -9.65
C PHE A 302 2.81 -18.28 -9.35
N VAL A 303 1.67 -18.96 -9.27
CA VAL A 303 0.36 -18.32 -9.01
C VAL A 303 -0.18 -18.81 -7.68
N GLU A 304 -0.68 -17.87 -6.89
CA GLU A 304 -1.32 -18.11 -5.62
C GLU A 304 -2.66 -17.37 -5.54
N VAL A 305 -3.67 -18.03 -4.96
CA VAL A 305 -4.96 -17.41 -4.61
C VAL A 305 -5.10 -17.44 -3.09
N VAL A 306 -5.27 -16.26 -2.50
CA VAL A 306 -5.33 -16.08 -1.05
C VAL A 306 -6.70 -15.53 -0.66
N ASP A 307 -7.32 -16.14 0.34
CA ASP A 307 -8.57 -15.63 0.94
C ASP A 307 -8.29 -14.37 1.76
N VAL A 308 -9.16 -13.38 1.61
CA VAL A 308 -9.12 -12.15 2.40
C VAL A 308 -10.18 -12.26 3.48
N PHE A 309 -9.77 -12.00 4.72
CA PHE A 309 -10.62 -12.10 5.89
C PHE A 309 -10.69 -10.77 6.64
N GLU A 310 -11.82 -10.56 7.32
CA GLU A 310 -11.99 -9.48 8.29
C GLU A 310 -12.42 -10.03 9.64
N PRO A 311 -11.91 -9.47 10.77
CA PRO A 311 -12.36 -9.83 12.11
C PRO A 311 -13.84 -9.51 12.31
N LEU A 312 -14.55 -10.37 13.05
CA LEU A 312 -15.96 -10.17 13.41
C LEU A 312 -16.13 -9.16 14.55
N ASP A 313 -15.10 -8.95 15.37
CA ASP A 313 -15.08 -8.01 16.50
C ASP A 313 -13.77 -7.25 16.62
N ASP A 314 -13.71 -6.28 17.55
CA ASP A 314 -12.55 -5.41 17.75
C ASP A 314 -11.52 -5.94 18.78
N GLY A 315 -11.78 -7.08 19.43
CA GLY A 315 -10.90 -7.73 20.39
C GLY A 315 -10.77 -7.04 21.74
N LYS A 316 -11.47 -5.93 21.99
CA LYS A 316 -11.32 -5.17 23.26
C LYS A 316 -11.89 -5.91 24.45
N THR A 317 -12.97 -6.67 24.25
CA THR A 317 -13.68 -7.38 25.33
C THR A 317 -12.92 -8.62 25.75
N ASP A 318 -12.51 -9.46 24.81
CA ASP A 318 -11.95 -10.78 25.04
C ASP A 318 -10.43 -10.84 24.92
N LYS A 319 -9.78 -9.73 24.56
CA LYS A 319 -8.32 -9.57 24.47
C LYS A 319 -7.68 -10.36 23.32
N VAL A 320 -8.45 -10.67 22.27
CA VAL A 320 -7.96 -11.31 21.05
C VAL A 320 -8.03 -10.32 19.90
N PHE A 321 -6.89 -9.86 19.44
CA PHE A 321 -6.77 -8.87 18.36
C PHE A 321 -6.33 -9.57 17.08
N ILE A 322 -7.19 -9.55 16.06
CA ILE A 322 -6.97 -10.25 14.81
C ILE A 322 -6.71 -9.20 13.72
N SER A 323 -5.66 -9.41 12.92
CA SER A 323 -5.36 -8.56 11.77
C SER A 323 -6.37 -8.79 10.65
N LYS A 324 -6.52 -7.80 9.77
CA LYS A 324 -7.28 -7.97 8.54
C LYS A 324 -6.49 -8.81 7.53
N GLY A 325 -7.18 -9.42 6.59
CA GLY A 325 -6.58 -9.89 5.35
C GLY A 325 -6.23 -8.70 4.46
N TYR A 326 -5.09 -8.78 3.76
CA TYR A 326 -4.60 -7.66 2.96
C TYR A 326 -5.03 -7.78 1.51
N ASP A 327 -5.17 -6.63 0.86
CA ASP A 327 -5.69 -6.50 -0.49
C ASP A 327 -4.62 -6.81 -1.58
N ALA A 328 -5.02 -6.63 -2.85
CA ALA A 328 -4.15 -6.90 -3.99
C ALA A 328 -3.13 -5.79 -4.27
N THR A 329 -3.16 -4.68 -3.53
CA THR A 329 -2.29 -3.53 -3.80
C THR A 329 -0.81 -3.86 -3.57
N SER A 330 0.04 -3.12 -4.23
CA SER A 330 1.50 -3.26 -4.13
C SER A 330 2.15 -2.20 -3.22
N HIS A 331 1.35 -1.58 -2.34
CA HIS A 331 1.81 -0.58 -1.37
C HIS A 331 1.27 -0.90 0.03
N PHE A 332 1.95 -0.40 1.07
CA PHE A 332 1.67 -0.72 2.48
C PHE A 332 0.70 0.23 3.18
N GLU A 333 -0.08 1.02 2.46
CA GLU A 333 -0.94 2.02 3.10
C GLU A 333 -2.12 1.36 3.85
N THR A 334 -2.64 0.27 3.34
CA THR A 334 -3.74 -0.48 3.96
C THR A 334 -3.26 -1.23 5.20
N GLU A 335 -2.15 -1.93 5.07
CA GLU A 335 -1.53 -2.74 6.12
C GLU A 335 -1.13 -1.88 7.32
N ILE A 336 -0.47 -0.76 7.06
CA ILE A 336 -0.02 0.12 8.16
C ILE A 336 -1.20 0.79 8.88
N ASN A 337 -2.29 1.09 8.18
CA ASN A 337 -3.49 1.62 8.82
C ASN A 337 -4.15 0.57 9.72
N ASP A 338 -4.16 -0.71 9.35
CA ASP A 338 -4.64 -1.80 10.22
C ASP A 338 -3.76 -1.94 11.46
N VAL A 339 -2.44 -1.85 11.30
CA VAL A 339 -1.49 -1.88 12.44
C VAL A 339 -1.73 -0.72 13.41
N LEU A 340 -1.94 0.50 12.90
CA LEU A 340 -2.20 1.67 13.73
C LEU A 340 -3.56 1.59 14.45
N ASP A 341 -4.60 1.11 13.76
CA ASP A 341 -5.91 0.84 14.35
C ASP A 341 -5.83 -0.23 15.45
N MET A 342 -5.09 -1.32 15.19
CA MET A 342 -4.87 -2.37 16.18
C MET A 342 -4.11 -1.86 17.41
N TYR A 343 -3.10 -1.02 17.20
CA TYR A 343 -2.40 -0.37 18.31
C TYR A 343 -3.36 0.46 19.17
N GLU A 344 -4.25 1.24 18.55
CA GLU A 344 -5.25 2.03 19.26
C GLU A 344 -6.26 1.14 20.00
N ARG A 345 -6.71 0.04 19.38
CA ARG A 345 -7.62 -0.94 20.04
C ARG A 345 -7.00 -1.58 21.27
N ILE A 346 -5.70 -1.93 21.22
CA ILE A 346 -4.96 -2.57 22.32
C ILE A 346 -4.66 -1.58 23.44
N THR A 347 -4.21 -0.37 23.09
CA THR A 347 -3.65 0.58 24.09
C THR A 347 -4.68 1.62 24.57
N GLY A 348 -5.77 1.81 23.82
CA GLY A 348 -6.73 2.89 24.03
C GLY A 348 -6.20 4.29 23.66
N LYS A 349 -5.08 4.35 22.93
CA LYS A 349 -4.41 5.61 22.56
C LYS A 349 -4.00 5.59 21.11
N THR A 350 -4.28 6.66 20.38
CA THR A 350 -3.75 6.87 19.03
C THR A 350 -2.24 7.09 19.08
N LEU A 351 -1.49 6.45 18.20
CA LEU A 351 -0.04 6.65 18.10
C LEU A 351 0.26 8.00 17.42
N ASP A 352 0.91 8.90 18.16
CA ASP A 352 1.33 10.20 17.64
C ASP A 352 2.67 10.06 16.90
N LEU A 353 2.60 9.97 15.58
CA LEU A 353 3.77 9.80 14.70
C LEU A 353 4.55 11.11 14.47
N GLU A 354 4.03 12.26 14.86
CA GLU A 354 4.71 13.55 14.68
C GLU A 354 5.72 13.85 15.81
N LYS A 355 5.60 13.20 16.95
CA LYS A 355 6.49 13.39 18.12
C LYS A 355 7.92 12.86 17.94
N SER A 356 8.22 12.16 16.86
CA SER A 356 9.58 11.63 16.61
C SER A 356 10.63 12.71 16.29
N LYS A 357 10.23 13.96 16.08
CA LYS A 357 11.15 15.06 15.77
C LYS A 357 12.00 15.54 16.94
N ASP A 358 11.59 15.25 18.18
CA ASP A 358 12.29 15.73 19.38
C ASP A 358 13.41 14.80 19.88
N LEU A 359 13.49 13.56 19.38
CA LEU A 359 14.51 12.59 19.82
C LEU A 359 15.82 12.66 19.01
N THR A 360 15.83 13.35 17.87
CA THR A 360 17.03 13.51 17.03
C THR A 360 17.83 14.76 17.35
N GLN A 361 17.46 15.54 18.38
CA GLN A 361 18.19 16.74 18.83
C GLN A 361 18.90 16.57 20.19
N GLN A 362 18.99 15.35 20.71
CA GLN A 362 19.71 15.08 21.97
C GLN A 362 20.81 14.03 21.77
N ASP A 363 21.76 14.28 20.85
CA ASP A 363 23.13 13.73 20.88
C ASP A 363 24.08 14.71 20.20
#